data_eb1545b429a6c7564ec33bcada9a1a92
#
_entry.id   eb1545b429a6c7564ec33bcada9a1a92
#
_cell.length_a   1.000
_cell.length_b   1.000
_cell.length_c   1.000
_cell.angle_alpha   90.00
_cell.angle_beta   90.00
_cell.angle_gamma   90.00
#
_symmetry.space_group_name_H-M   'P 1'
#
loop_
_entity.id
_entity.type
_entity.pdbx_description
1 polymer ?
#
loop_
_entity_poly.entity_id
_entity_poly.type
_entity_poly.pdbx_seq_one_letter_code
_entity_poly.pdbx_strand_id
1 'polypeptide(L)'
;MRVSIQNLTKKFGDTVVLKDISLEVHDQELFFLLGPSGCGKTTLLRLIAGFYQPDEGQLFFGDKPMSGVPPHRRNAGMVFQNYALWPHLTVAENVAYGLEVRAVSASEKKQRVAEALGIVQMEKYADRAPNELSGGQQQRVALARALVIKPDVLLLDEPLSNLDARLRLEMREEIRRIHAQTKITTIYVTHDQKEALSLADRMAVMRDGVIEQIGDPRTVYRAPANRFVADFIGETNWLAAEVQGQFDGGMRLKTDFGEFRALANANLTIGQKVWLGFRPEAVEFGAGPGNSLALAIAQVSYLGEIEQYELRLSPAVTVKALEQNPQEVRRVGELLTVHVRPQNLLVLPAQ
;
A
#
# COMPACT_ATOMS: atom_id res chain seq x y z
N MET A 1 0.18 -20.77 -2.09
CA MET A 1 0.81 -20.91 -3.45
C MET A 1 1.74 -19.74 -3.70
N ARG A 2 3.06 -19.95 -3.85
CA ARG A 2 4.03 -18.89 -4.20
C ARG A 2 3.75 -18.36 -5.61
N VAL A 3 3.88 -17.04 -5.81
CA VAL A 3 3.85 -16.39 -7.13
C VAL A 3 5.20 -15.76 -7.41
N SER A 4 5.85 -16.15 -8.52
CA SER A 4 7.15 -15.61 -8.92
C SER A 4 7.07 -14.97 -10.30
N ILE A 5 7.58 -13.75 -10.41
CA ILE A 5 7.65 -12.94 -11.62
C ILE A 5 9.11 -12.64 -11.88
N GLN A 6 9.58 -12.91 -13.10
CA GLN A 6 11.00 -12.78 -13.48
C GLN A 6 11.12 -11.95 -14.75
N ASN A 7 11.75 -10.78 -14.63
CA ASN A 7 12.10 -9.87 -15.72
C ASN A 7 10.90 -9.55 -16.66
N LEU A 8 9.71 -9.39 -16.08
CA LEU A 8 8.47 -9.25 -16.82
C LEU A 8 8.33 -7.84 -17.42
N THR A 9 8.18 -7.78 -18.72
CA THR A 9 7.94 -6.56 -19.47
C THR A 9 6.58 -6.63 -20.19
N LYS A 10 5.83 -5.50 -20.18
CA LYS A 10 4.57 -5.39 -20.90
C LYS A 10 4.49 -4.09 -21.67
N LYS A 11 4.14 -4.23 -22.96
CA LYS A 11 3.93 -3.12 -23.90
C LYS A 11 2.50 -3.10 -24.43
N PHE A 12 1.97 -1.93 -24.71
CA PHE A 12 0.74 -1.73 -25.46
C PHE A 12 1.04 -0.75 -26.61
N GLY A 13 1.11 -1.27 -27.84
CA GLY A 13 1.70 -0.54 -28.96
C GLY A 13 3.15 -0.15 -28.63
N ASP A 14 3.49 1.12 -28.77
CA ASP A 14 4.83 1.65 -28.50
C ASP A 14 5.06 1.99 -27.02
N THR A 15 4.01 1.92 -26.18
CA THR A 15 4.11 2.30 -24.76
C THR A 15 4.51 1.12 -23.89
N VAL A 16 5.66 1.22 -23.23
CA VAL A 16 6.11 0.26 -22.21
C VAL A 16 5.45 0.60 -20.89
N VAL A 17 4.53 -0.26 -20.42
CA VAL A 17 3.77 -0.07 -19.17
C VAL A 17 4.43 -0.74 -17.98
N LEU A 18 5.07 -1.89 -18.17
CA LEU A 18 5.87 -2.56 -17.16
C LEU A 18 7.26 -2.83 -17.73
N LYS A 19 8.29 -2.55 -16.92
CA LYS A 19 9.69 -2.57 -17.35
C LYS A 19 10.47 -3.47 -16.40
N ASP A 20 10.84 -4.66 -16.86
CA ASP A 20 11.71 -5.60 -16.14
C ASP A 20 11.28 -5.87 -14.68
N ILE A 21 10.00 -6.17 -14.50
CA ILE A 21 9.45 -6.44 -13.17
C ILE A 21 9.91 -7.81 -12.68
N SER A 22 10.61 -7.84 -11.54
CA SER A 22 10.95 -9.06 -10.80
C SER A 22 10.38 -8.97 -9.39
N LEU A 23 9.58 -9.97 -9.00
CA LEU A 23 8.82 -9.97 -7.76
C LEU A 23 8.56 -11.41 -7.31
N GLU A 24 8.72 -11.66 -6.02
CA GLU A 24 8.28 -12.91 -5.38
C GLU A 24 7.28 -12.62 -4.26
N VAL A 25 6.09 -13.23 -4.38
CA VAL A 25 5.05 -13.27 -3.34
C VAL A 25 5.09 -14.65 -2.70
N HIS A 26 5.27 -14.71 -1.39
CA HIS A 26 5.41 -15.95 -0.66
C HIS A 26 4.07 -16.69 -0.51
N ASP A 27 4.15 -17.96 -0.17
CA ASP A 27 2.93 -18.76 0.11
C ASP A 27 2.17 -18.16 1.31
N GLN A 28 0.85 -18.05 1.18
CA GLN A 28 -0.06 -17.52 2.20
C GLN A 28 0.18 -16.05 2.58
N GLU A 29 0.92 -15.31 1.78
CA GLU A 29 1.23 -13.90 1.99
C GLU A 29 0.07 -12.99 1.53
N LEU A 30 -0.22 -11.94 2.27
CA LEU A 30 -1.06 -10.82 1.86
C LEU A 30 -0.15 -9.71 1.34
N PHE A 31 0.08 -9.72 0.04
CA PHE A 31 1.02 -8.84 -0.66
C PHE A 31 0.32 -7.68 -1.34
N PHE A 32 0.84 -6.47 -1.16
CA PHE A 32 0.26 -5.25 -1.75
C PHE A 32 1.10 -4.70 -2.91
N LEU A 33 0.41 -4.30 -3.98
CA LEU A 33 0.95 -3.46 -5.05
C LEU A 33 0.44 -2.04 -4.86
N LEU A 34 1.33 -1.12 -4.52
CA LEU A 34 1.02 0.26 -4.18
C LEU A 34 1.75 1.21 -5.13
N GLY A 35 1.15 2.35 -5.47
CA GLY A 35 1.76 3.34 -6.36
C GLY A 35 0.72 4.31 -6.93
N PRO A 36 1.15 5.40 -7.57
CA PRO A 36 0.25 6.38 -8.18
C PRO A 36 -0.60 5.75 -9.31
N SER A 37 -1.66 6.46 -9.69
CA SER A 37 -2.50 6.06 -10.82
C SER A 37 -1.66 5.96 -12.10
N GLY A 38 -1.89 4.90 -12.89
CA GLY A 38 -1.19 4.69 -14.16
C GLY A 38 0.20 4.06 -14.05
N CYS A 39 0.74 3.75 -12.86
CA CYS A 39 2.08 3.15 -12.74
C CYS A 39 2.17 1.65 -13.10
N GLY A 40 1.07 1.01 -13.52
CA GLY A 40 1.08 -0.38 -14.02
C GLY A 40 0.52 -1.45 -13.07
N LYS A 41 0.06 -1.13 -11.84
CA LYS A 41 -0.47 -2.10 -10.85
C LYS A 41 -1.55 -3.03 -11.39
N THR A 42 -2.63 -2.45 -11.91
CA THR A 42 -3.75 -3.22 -12.51
C THR A 42 -3.29 -4.02 -13.73
N THR A 43 -2.34 -3.50 -14.53
CA THR A 43 -1.75 -4.24 -15.64
C THR A 43 -1.01 -5.47 -15.15
N LEU A 44 -0.19 -5.33 -14.10
CA LEU A 44 0.53 -6.45 -13.48
C LEU A 44 -0.46 -7.47 -12.90
N LEU A 45 -1.49 -7.03 -12.19
CA LEU A 45 -2.53 -7.90 -11.66
C LEU A 45 -3.24 -8.70 -12.77
N ARG A 46 -3.57 -8.04 -13.89
CA ARG A 46 -4.22 -8.68 -15.05
C ARG A 46 -3.31 -9.64 -15.79
N LEU A 47 -1.99 -9.41 -15.79
CA LEU A 47 -1.00 -10.38 -16.27
C LEU A 47 -0.98 -11.62 -15.39
N ILE A 48 -1.00 -11.46 -14.06
CA ILE A 48 -1.08 -12.57 -13.10
C ILE A 48 -2.39 -13.34 -13.29
N ALA A 49 -3.51 -12.65 -13.49
CA ALA A 49 -4.81 -13.26 -13.76
C ALA A 49 -4.88 -13.96 -15.13
N GLY A 50 -4.00 -13.61 -16.08
CA GLY A 50 -3.95 -14.20 -17.41
C GLY A 50 -4.78 -13.48 -18.48
N PHE A 51 -5.31 -12.30 -18.18
CA PHE A 51 -6.00 -11.47 -19.16
C PHE A 51 -5.06 -10.85 -20.19
N TYR A 52 -3.80 -10.67 -19.82
CA TYR A 52 -2.73 -10.25 -20.72
C TYR A 52 -1.61 -11.29 -20.72
N GLN A 53 -0.84 -11.33 -21.81
CA GLN A 53 0.41 -12.07 -21.90
C GLN A 53 1.57 -11.08 -21.74
N PRO A 54 2.66 -11.45 -21.04
CA PRO A 54 3.87 -10.66 -21.03
C PRO A 54 4.51 -10.64 -22.42
N ASP A 55 5.20 -9.55 -22.74
CA ASP A 55 5.99 -9.48 -23.99
C ASP A 55 7.40 -10.07 -23.74
N GLU A 56 7.93 -9.95 -22.51
CA GLU A 56 9.18 -10.53 -22.08
C GLU A 56 9.06 -11.05 -20.64
N GLY A 57 9.94 -11.95 -20.22
CA GLY A 57 9.96 -12.51 -18.87
C GLY A 57 8.98 -13.65 -18.65
N GLN A 58 8.87 -14.08 -17.39
CA GLN A 58 8.12 -15.27 -17.01
C GLN A 58 7.32 -15.06 -15.72
N LEU A 59 6.20 -15.80 -15.60
CA LEU A 59 5.34 -15.84 -14.42
C LEU A 59 5.12 -17.29 -14.02
N PHE A 60 5.22 -17.58 -12.72
CA PHE A 60 5.03 -18.90 -12.15
C PHE A 60 4.04 -18.90 -10.97
N PHE A 61 3.22 -19.95 -10.87
CA PHE A 61 2.50 -20.32 -9.66
C PHE A 61 3.13 -21.59 -9.09
N GLY A 62 3.81 -21.48 -7.93
CA GLY A 62 4.76 -22.48 -7.48
C GLY A 62 5.86 -22.67 -8.52
N ASP A 63 5.98 -23.90 -9.03
CA ASP A 63 6.93 -24.26 -10.09
C ASP A 63 6.29 -24.33 -11.49
N LYS A 64 4.98 -24.05 -11.59
CA LYS A 64 4.23 -24.11 -12.85
C LYS A 64 4.33 -22.81 -13.62
N PRO A 65 4.85 -22.79 -14.86
CA PRO A 65 4.83 -21.60 -15.70
C PRO A 65 3.41 -21.26 -16.12
N MET A 66 3.07 -19.96 -16.03
CA MET A 66 1.74 -19.44 -16.38
C MET A 66 1.69 -18.79 -17.75
N SER A 67 2.80 -18.69 -18.47
CA SER A 67 2.84 -18.20 -19.85
C SER A 67 1.96 -19.06 -20.75
N GLY A 68 1.07 -18.42 -21.54
CA GLY A 68 0.11 -19.12 -22.39
C GLY A 68 -1.07 -19.79 -21.68
N VAL A 69 -1.10 -19.83 -20.34
CA VAL A 69 -2.23 -20.40 -19.59
C VAL A 69 -3.35 -19.35 -19.54
N PRO A 70 -4.57 -19.67 -20.06
CA PRO A 70 -5.69 -18.73 -20.05
C PRO A 70 -6.27 -18.55 -18.63
N PRO A 71 -6.99 -17.44 -18.33
CA PRO A 71 -7.49 -17.11 -16.98
C PRO A 71 -8.25 -18.25 -16.29
N HIS A 72 -9.17 -18.91 -17.01
CA HIS A 72 -10.02 -19.97 -16.44
C HIS A 72 -9.25 -21.25 -16.03
N ARG A 73 -7.99 -21.40 -16.46
CA ARG A 73 -7.12 -22.54 -16.11
C ARG A 73 -6.06 -22.19 -15.05
N ARG A 74 -5.93 -20.91 -14.64
CA ARG A 74 -4.94 -20.50 -13.63
C ARG A 74 -5.35 -20.76 -12.20
N ASN A 75 -6.59 -21.17 -11.95
CA ASN A 75 -7.17 -21.32 -10.61
C ASN A 75 -6.96 -20.07 -9.72
N ALA A 76 -7.05 -18.87 -10.31
CA ALA A 76 -6.99 -17.61 -9.61
C ALA A 76 -8.41 -17.06 -9.38
N GLY A 77 -8.71 -16.62 -8.16
CA GLY A 77 -9.91 -15.86 -7.85
C GLY A 77 -9.64 -14.36 -8.04
N MET A 78 -10.55 -13.61 -8.64
CA MET A 78 -10.37 -12.18 -8.84
C MET A 78 -11.58 -11.38 -8.37
N VAL A 79 -11.34 -10.31 -7.63
CA VAL A 79 -12.31 -9.27 -7.27
C VAL A 79 -11.94 -8.00 -8.02
N PHE A 80 -12.88 -7.50 -8.81
CA PHE A 80 -12.72 -6.27 -9.60
C PHE A 80 -13.15 -5.05 -8.80
N GLN A 81 -12.65 -3.88 -9.17
CA GLN A 81 -12.93 -2.59 -8.55
C GLN A 81 -14.44 -2.28 -8.45
N ASN A 82 -15.23 -2.66 -9.45
CA ASN A 82 -16.68 -2.47 -9.51
C ASN A 82 -17.47 -3.71 -9.06
N TYR A 83 -16.80 -4.65 -8.35
CA TYR A 83 -17.34 -5.95 -7.90
C TYR A 83 -17.79 -6.87 -9.04
N ALA A 84 -18.24 -6.35 -10.16
CA ALA A 84 -18.69 -7.04 -11.37
C ALA A 84 -19.70 -8.18 -11.06
N LEU A 85 -20.65 -7.93 -10.17
CA LEU A 85 -21.74 -8.86 -9.90
C LEU A 85 -22.75 -8.87 -11.05
N TRP A 86 -23.28 -10.03 -11.39
CA TRP A 86 -24.33 -10.16 -12.39
C TRP A 86 -25.67 -9.70 -11.79
N PRO A 87 -26.28 -8.62 -12.29
CA PRO A 87 -27.46 -8.02 -11.66
C PRO A 87 -28.75 -8.85 -11.78
N HIS A 88 -28.78 -9.77 -12.74
CA HIS A 88 -29.91 -10.66 -13.01
C HIS A 88 -29.83 -12.00 -12.25
N LEU A 89 -28.77 -12.22 -11.49
CA LEU A 89 -28.57 -13.41 -10.67
C LEU A 89 -28.67 -13.05 -9.20
N THR A 90 -29.18 -13.96 -8.39
CA THR A 90 -29.15 -13.86 -6.93
C THR A 90 -27.72 -13.88 -6.37
N VAL A 91 -27.55 -13.59 -5.09
CA VAL A 91 -26.27 -13.73 -4.38
C VAL A 91 -25.74 -15.16 -4.48
N ALA A 92 -26.58 -16.15 -4.20
CA ALA A 92 -26.19 -17.57 -4.28
C ALA A 92 -25.77 -17.96 -5.70
N GLU A 93 -26.50 -17.54 -6.72
CA GLU A 93 -26.19 -17.80 -8.13
C GLU A 93 -24.90 -17.09 -8.58
N ASN A 94 -24.69 -15.83 -8.16
CA ASN A 94 -23.42 -15.12 -8.41
C ASN A 94 -22.23 -15.90 -7.84
N VAL A 95 -22.35 -16.40 -6.61
CA VAL A 95 -21.28 -17.20 -5.98
C VAL A 95 -21.14 -18.55 -6.67
N ALA A 96 -22.24 -19.21 -7.03
CA ALA A 96 -22.25 -20.54 -7.65
C ALA A 96 -21.64 -20.58 -9.06
N TYR A 97 -21.66 -19.45 -9.78
CA TYR A 97 -21.34 -19.41 -11.22
C TYR A 97 -19.97 -20.03 -11.57
N GLY A 98 -18.94 -19.75 -10.79
CA GLY A 98 -17.60 -20.33 -11.02
C GLY A 98 -17.56 -21.86 -10.86
N LEU A 99 -18.46 -22.44 -10.05
CA LEU A 99 -18.59 -23.88 -9.87
C LEU A 99 -19.40 -24.50 -11.01
N GLU A 100 -20.36 -23.78 -11.57
CA GLU A 100 -21.13 -24.21 -12.75
C GLU A 100 -20.24 -24.35 -13.97
N VAL A 101 -19.43 -23.35 -14.25
CA VAL A 101 -18.44 -23.39 -15.35
C VAL A 101 -17.47 -24.56 -15.22
N ARG A 102 -17.19 -24.97 -13.96
CA ARG A 102 -16.31 -26.13 -13.66
C ARG A 102 -17.06 -27.46 -13.60
N ALA A 103 -18.35 -27.49 -13.93
CA ALA A 103 -19.21 -28.70 -13.91
C ALA A 103 -19.20 -29.44 -12.56
N VAL A 104 -19.14 -28.73 -11.43
CA VAL A 104 -19.20 -29.27 -10.08
C VAL A 104 -20.61 -29.79 -9.81
N SER A 105 -20.73 -30.95 -9.13
CA SER A 105 -22.02 -31.58 -8.83
C SER A 105 -22.96 -30.68 -8.04
N ALA A 106 -24.28 -30.82 -8.20
CA ALA A 106 -25.27 -29.97 -7.54
C ALA A 106 -25.17 -30.01 -6.00
N SER A 107 -24.87 -31.15 -5.40
CA SER A 107 -24.70 -31.31 -3.96
C SER A 107 -23.46 -30.60 -3.45
N GLU A 108 -22.32 -30.78 -4.10
CA GLU A 108 -21.06 -30.11 -3.77
C GLU A 108 -21.16 -28.58 -4.00
N LYS A 109 -21.81 -28.18 -5.11
CA LYS A 109 -22.06 -26.76 -5.39
C LYS A 109 -22.83 -26.11 -4.25
N LYS A 110 -23.95 -26.70 -3.79
CA LYS A 110 -24.75 -26.17 -2.69
C LYS A 110 -23.94 -26.05 -1.41
N GLN A 111 -23.14 -27.03 -1.07
CA GLN A 111 -22.27 -27.02 0.10
C GLN A 111 -21.22 -25.90 0.02
N ARG A 112 -20.48 -25.84 -1.10
CA ARG A 112 -19.41 -24.84 -1.27
C ARG A 112 -19.93 -23.40 -1.29
N VAL A 113 -21.12 -23.16 -1.87
CA VAL A 113 -21.78 -21.84 -1.84
C VAL A 113 -22.13 -21.46 -0.41
N ALA A 114 -22.71 -22.37 0.37
CA ALA A 114 -23.03 -22.11 1.78
C ALA A 114 -21.75 -21.83 2.60
N GLU A 115 -20.69 -22.61 2.42
CA GLU A 115 -19.39 -22.38 3.05
C GLU A 115 -18.82 -21.00 2.69
N ALA A 116 -18.81 -20.64 1.40
CA ALA A 116 -18.27 -19.35 0.94
C ALA A 116 -19.08 -18.16 1.46
N LEU A 117 -20.41 -18.26 1.47
CA LEU A 117 -21.28 -17.23 2.06
C LEU A 117 -21.09 -17.12 3.58
N GLY A 118 -20.87 -18.23 4.28
CA GLY A 118 -20.54 -18.26 5.70
C GLY A 118 -19.22 -17.54 6.03
N ILE A 119 -18.18 -17.74 5.21
CA ILE A 119 -16.88 -17.05 5.38
C ILE A 119 -17.07 -15.53 5.38
N VAL A 120 -17.93 -14.98 4.51
CA VAL A 120 -18.17 -13.54 4.36
C VAL A 120 -19.42 -13.03 5.09
N GLN A 121 -20.10 -13.90 5.88
CA GLN A 121 -21.30 -13.59 6.68
C GLN A 121 -22.49 -13.07 5.85
N MET A 122 -22.72 -13.72 4.69
CA MET A 122 -23.77 -13.30 3.74
C MET A 122 -24.88 -14.34 3.53
N GLU A 123 -24.97 -15.39 4.36
CA GLU A 123 -25.92 -16.51 4.21
C GLU A 123 -27.37 -16.05 4.13
N LYS A 124 -27.76 -15.10 4.99
CA LYS A 124 -29.13 -14.55 5.08
C LYS A 124 -29.55 -13.72 3.85
N TYR A 125 -28.60 -13.43 2.96
CA TYR A 125 -28.86 -12.63 1.74
C TYR A 125 -28.80 -13.49 0.48
N ALA A 126 -28.69 -14.82 0.59
CA ALA A 126 -28.45 -15.76 -0.52
C ALA A 126 -29.43 -15.58 -1.69
N ASP A 127 -30.71 -15.32 -1.40
CA ASP A 127 -31.77 -15.19 -2.39
C ASP A 127 -31.99 -13.76 -2.92
N ARG A 128 -31.24 -12.78 -2.41
CA ARG A 128 -31.36 -11.38 -2.87
C ARG A 128 -30.61 -11.15 -4.18
N ALA A 129 -31.08 -10.15 -4.93
CA ALA A 129 -30.36 -9.63 -6.08
C ALA A 129 -29.28 -8.59 -5.63
N PRO A 130 -28.18 -8.39 -6.39
CA PRO A 130 -27.12 -7.45 -6.05
C PRO A 130 -27.59 -6.00 -5.80
N ASN A 131 -28.60 -5.52 -6.51
CA ASN A 131 -29.16 -4.18 -6.36
C ASN A 131 -29.92 -3.96 -5.03
N GLU A 132 -30.22 -5.02 -4.29
CA GLU A 132 -30.84 -4.97 -2.96
C GLU A 132 -29.78 -4.94 -1.84
N LEU A 133 -28.50 -4.86 -2.18
CA LEU A 133 -27.38 -4.91 -1.26
C LEU A 133 -26.67 -3.55 -1.16
N SER A 134 -26.14 -3.23 0.02
CA SER A 134 -25.20 -2.12 0.19
C SER A 134 -23.85 -2.42 -0.50
N GLY A 135 -23.05 -1.38 -0.79
CA GLY A 135 -21.74 -1.53 -1.43
C GLY A 135 -20.82 -2.52 -0.70
N GLY A 136 -20.76 -2.48 0.64
CA GLY A 136 -19.97 -3.45 1.42
C GLY A 136 -20.54 -4.87 1.36
N GLN A 137 -21.86 -5.04 1.27
CA GLN A 137 -22.47 -6.35 1.04
C GLN A 137 -22.15 -6.89 -0.36
N GLN A 138 -22.21 -6.04 -1.39
CA GLN A 138 -21.81 -6.42 -2.76
C GLN A 138 -20.36 -6.86 -2.81
N GLN A 139 -19.47 -6.17 -2.12
CA GLN A 139 -18.06 -6.52 -2.02
C GLN A 139 -17.87 -7.89 -1.34
N ARG A 140 -18.57 -8.16 -0.23
CA ARG A 140 -18.54 -9.47 0.44
C ARG A 140 -18.99 -10.59 -0.50
N VAL A 141 -20.03 -10.36 -1.29
CA VAL A 141 -20.48 -11.32 -2.32
C VAL A 141 -19.43 -11.53 -3.39
N ALA A 142 -18.76 -10.49 -3.86
CA ALA A 142 -17.68 -10.61 -4.83
C ALA A 142 -16.48 -11.39 -4.28
N LEU A 143 -16.16 -11.21 -2.99
CA LEU A 143 -15.15 -12.03 -2.27
C LEU A 143 -15.60 -13.50 -2.19
N ALA A 144 -16.84 -13.77 -1.78
CA ALA A 144 -17.37 -15.15 -1.74
C ALA A 144 -17.30 -15.84 -3.10
N ARG A 145 -17.67 -15.12 -4.19
CA ARG A 145 -17.57 -15.60 -5.58
C ARG A 145 -16.13 -15.96 -5.97
N ALA A 146 -15.16 -15.17 -5.52
CA ALA A 146 -13.75 -15.46 -5.78
C ALA A 146 -13.22 -16.62 -4.94
N LEU A 147 -13.72 -16.80 -3.72
CA LEU A 147 -13.28 -17.84 -2.78
C LEU A 147 -13.90 -19.22 -3.03
N VAL A 148 -15.16 -19.28 -3.54
CA VAL A 148 -15.92 -20.52 -3.71
C VAL A 148 -15.21 -21.57 -4.56
N ILE A 149 -14.40 -21.13 -5.52
CA ILE A 149 -13.63 -21.99 -6.41
C ILE A 149 -12.38 -22.57 -5.73
N LYS A 150 -12.10 -22.23 -4.46
CA LYS A 150 -10.89 -22.59 -3.70
C LYS A 150 -9.63 -22.25 -4.53
N PRO A 151 -9.39 -20.96 -4.78
CA PRO A 151 -8.30 -20.54 -5.66
C PRO A 151 -6.93 -20.75 -5.02
N ASP A 152 -5.91 -20.94 -5.86
CA ASP A 152 -4.50 -20.98 -5.43
C ASP A 152 -3.98 -19.59 -5.09
N VAL A 153 -4.50 -18.56 -5.79
CA VAL A 153 -4.15 -17.14 -5.62
C VAL A 153 -5.41 -16.29 -5.68
N LEU A 154 -5.55 -15.34 -4.75
CA LEU A 154 -6.63 -14.35 -4.73
C LEU A 154 -6.08 -13.00 -5.20
N LEU A 155 -6.74 -12.38 -6.17
CA LEU A 155 -6.35 -11.11 -6.79
C LEU A 155 -7.42 -10.05 -6.49
N LEU A 156 -7.05 -8.97 -5.84
CA LEU A 156 -7.95 -7.90 -5.44
C LEU A 156 -7.54 -6.59 -6.15
N ASP A 157 -8.38 -6.12 -7.08
CA ASP A 157 -8.15 -4.89 -7.85
C ASP A 157 -8.92 -3.73 -7.23
N GLU A 158 -8.28 -2.93 -6.40
CA GLU A 158 -8.85 -1.78 -5.67
C GLU A 158 -10.22 -2.07 -5.01
N PRO A 159 -10.34 -3.13 -4.22
CA PRO A 159 -11.64 -3.64 -3.78
C PRO A 159 -12.40 -2.67 -2.86
N LEU A 160 -11.74 -1.70 -2.22
CA LEU A 160 -12.34 -0.76 -1.27
C LEU A 160 -12.58 0.66 -1.83
N SER A 161 -12.21 0.91 -3.10
CA SER A 161 -12.23 2.26 -3.68
C SER A 161 -13.64 2.90 -3.74
N ASN A 162 -14.69 2.08 -3.88
CA ASN A 162 -16.07 2.53 -4.02
C ASN A 162 -16.84 2.63 -2.68
N LEU A 163 -16.14 2.51 -1.54
CA LEU A 163 -16.75 2.54 -0.21
C LEU A 163 -16.47 3.88 0.49
N ASP A 164 -17.40 4.31 1.34
CA ASP A 164 -17.19 5.42 2.25
C ASP A 164 -16.12 5.08 3.31
N ALA A 165 -15.65 6.11 4.03
CA ALA A 165 -14.52 5.96 4.96
C ALA A 165 -14.81 4.97 6.11
N ARG A 166 -16.05 4.96 6.65
CA ARG A 166 -16.43 4.07 7.74
C ARG A 166 -16.48 2.62 7.27
N LEU A 167 -17.18 2.39 6.17
CA LEU A 167 -17.32 1.05 5.60
C LEU A 167 -15.97 0.48 5.13
N ARG A 168 -15.06 1.35 4.67
CA ARG A 168 -13.70 0.98 4.30
C ARG A 168 -12.93 0.42 5.50
N LEU A 169 -13.05 1.03 6.68
CA LEU A 169 -12.42 0.52 7.90
C LEU A 169 -12.95 -0.86 8.29
N GLU A 170 -14.28 -1.04 8.30
CA GLU A 170 -14.93 -2.32 8.59
C GLU A 170 -14.48 -3.41 7.60
N MET A 171 -14.38 -3.08 6.33
CA MET A 171 -13.99 -4.02 5.28
C MET A 171 -12.48 -4.36 5.29
N ARG A 172 -11.61 -3.47 5.78
CA ARG A 172 -10.20 -3.82 6.02
C ARG A 172 -10.07 -4.95 7.04
N GLU A 173 -10.75 -4.82 8.17
CA GLU A 173 -10.75 -5.87 9.20
C GLU A 173 -11.32 -7.18 8.68
N GLU A 174 -12.37 -7.10 7.87
CA GLU A 174 -12.98 -8.28 7.25
C GLU A 174 -12.02 -8.99 6.27
N ILE A 175 -11.33 -8.25 5.40
CA ILE A 175 -10.32 -8.82 4.49
C ILE A 175 -9.21 -9.50 5.29
N ARG A 176 -8.72 -8.86 6.36
CA ARG A 176 -7.71 -9.45 7.25
C ARG A 176 -8.21 -10.75 7.87
N ARG A 177 -9.45 -10.76 8.39
CA ARG A 177 -10.10 -11.94 8.98
C ARG A 177 -10.20 -13.08 7.97
N ILE A 178 -10.69 -12.78 6.76
CA ILE A 178 -10.85 -13.75 5.68
C ILE A 178 -9.47 -14.32 5.28
N HIS A 179 -8.47 -13.47 5.11
CA HIS A 179 -7.11 -13.91 4.78
C HIS A 179 -6.53 -14.83 5.88
N ALA A 180 -6.65 -14.44 7.16
CA ALA A 180 -6.18 -15.25 8.29
C ALA A 180 -6.88 -16.62 8.37
N GLN A 181 -8.16 -16.69 8.01
CA GLN A 181 -8.95 -17.91 8.01
C GLN A 181 -8.64 -18.82 6.81
N THR A 182 -8.47 -18.25 5.62
CA THR A 182 -8.30 -19.00 4.36
C THR A 182 -6.85 -19.31 4.04
N LYS A 183 -5.92 -18.45 4.48
CA LYS A 183 -4.48 -18.52 4.20
C LYS A 183 -4.18 -18.65 2.70
N ILE A 184 -5.01 -18.03 1.86
CA ILE A 184 -4.79 -17.99 0.42
C ILE A 184 -3.81 -16.87 0.11
N THR A 185 -2.77 -17.15 -0.68
CA THR A 185 -1.86 -16.12 -1.20
C THR A 185 -2.66 -15.05 -1.92
N THR A 186 -2.57 -13.81 -1.45
CA THR A 186 -3.41 -12.72 -1.91
C THR A 186 -2.55 -11.57 -2.44
N ILE A 187 -2.84 -11.12 -3.66
CA ILE A 187 -2.22 -9.93 -4.24
C ILE A 187 -3.28 -8.83 -4.31
N TYR A 188 -3.02 -7.75 -3.61
CA TYR A 188 -3.95 -6.64 -3.42
C TYR A 188 -3.40 -5.37 -4.08
N VAL A 189 -4.14 -4.81 -5.02
CA VAL A 189 -3.83 -3.52 -5.65
C VAL A 189 -4.60 -2.41 -4.95
N THR A 190 -3.92 -1.35 -4.57
CA THR A 190 -4.54 -0.13 -4.05
C THR A 190 -3.68 1.11 -4.35
N HIS A 191 -4.28 2.28 -4.28
CA HIS A 191 -3.61 3.57 -4.18
C HIS A 191 -3.71 4.17 -2.75
N ASP A 192 -4.46 3.53 -1.84
CA ASP A 192 -4.61 3.96 -0.44
C ASP A 192 -3.45 3.42 0.40
N GLN A 193 -2.58 4.33 0.84
CA GLN A 193 -1.41 4.01 1.67
C GLN A 193 -1.82 3.39 3.01
N LYS A 194 -2.95 3.85 3.60
CA LYS A 194 -3.43 3.35 4.90
C LYS A 194 -3.89 1.90 4.80
N GLU A 195 -4.41 1.47 3.65
CA GLU A 195 -4.74 0.07 3.41
C GLU A 195 -3.47 -0.79 3.44
N ALA A 196 -2.47 -0.42 2.65
CA ALA A 196 -1.22 -1.17 2.55
C ALA A 196 -0.47 -1.18 3.90
N LEU A 197 -0.32 -0.02 4.56
CA LEU A 197 0.36 0.07 5.85
C LEU A 197 -0.32 -0.73 6.97
N SER A 198 -1.66 -0.88 6.90
CA SER A 198 -2.42 -1.57 7.94
C SER A 198 -2.61 -3.07 7.71
N LEU A 199 -2.61 -3.53 6.47
CA LEU A 199 -3.00 -4.90 6.12
C LEU A 199 -1.86 -5.76 5.59
N ALA A 200 -0.89 -5.17 4.88
CA ALA A 200 0.12 -5.93 4.14
C ALA A 200 1.07 -6.68 5.07
N ASP A 201 1.41 -7.91 4.70
CA ASP A 201 2.61 -8.58 5.21
C ASP A 201 3.86 -7.96 4.57
N ARG A 202 3.85 -7.83 3.24
CA ARG A 202 4.82 -7.07 2.45
C ARG A 202 4.12 -6.30 1.34
N MET A 203 4.79 -5.26 0.84
CA MET A 203 4.30 -4.44 -0.26
C MET A 203 5.41 -4.10 -1.24
N ALA A 204 5.02 -3.88 -2.50
CA ALA A 204 5.85 -3.25 -3.51
C ALA A 204 5.33 -1.85 -3.83
N VAL A 205 6.20 -0.85 -3.76
CA VAL A 205 5.91 0.51 -4.22
C VAL A 205 6.34 0.61 -5.66
N MET A 206 5.39 0.95 -6.55
CA MET A 206 5.60 1.02 -7.99
C MET A 206 5.54 2.47 -8.48
N ARG A 207 6.37 2.79 -9.47
CA ARG A 207 6.38 4.07 -10.18
C ARG A 207 6.78 3.84 -11.65
N ASP A 208 6.06 4.45 -12.58
CA ASP A 208 6.39 4.48 -14.02
C ASP A 208 6.76 3.11 -14.62
N GLY A 209 6.06 2.05 -14.16
CA GLY A 209 6.23 0.69 -14.64
C GLY A 209 7.39 -0.08 -14.02
N VAL A 210 8.04 0.42 -12.98
CA VAL A 210 9.09 -0.26 -12.22
C VAL A 210 8.72 -0.40 -10.74
N ILE A 211 9.39 -1.32 -10.04
CA ILE A 211 9.29 -1.45 -8.59
C ILE A 211 10.43 -0.63 -7.96
N GLU A 212 10.08 0.36 -7.15
CA GLU A 212 11.02 1.24 -6.45
C GLU A 212 11.53 0.60 -5.14
N GLN A 213 10.65 -0.10 -4.42
CA GLN A 213 11.00 -0.78 -3.16
C GLN A 213 10.03 -1.92 -2.87
N ILE A 214 10.54 -3.01 -2.30
CA ILE A 214 9.75 -4.09 -1.69
C ILE A 214 10.17 -4.21 -0.22
N GLY A 215 9.20 -4.37 0.67
CA GLY A 215 9.48 -4.59 2.10
C GLY A 215 8.19 -4.74 2.91
N ASP A 216 8.34 -5.01 4.20
CA ASP A 216 7.24 -4.89 5.15
C ASP A 216 6.85 -3.41 5.34
N PRO A 217 5.61 -3.12 5.79
CA PRO A 217 5.11 -1.76 5.92
C PRO A 217 5.99 -0.84 6.76
N ARG A 218 6.57 -1.34 7.84
CA ARG A 218 7.40 -0.54 8.75
C ARG A 218 8.74 -0.18 8.12
N THR A 219 9.35 -1.13 7.42
CA THR A 219 10.59 -0.90 6.68
C THR A 219 10.40 0.10 5.55
N VAL A 220 9.34 -0.04 4.75
CA VAL A 220 9.05 0.90 3.65
C VAL A 220 8.80 2.32 4.16
N TYR A 221 8.11 2.46 5.32
CA TYR A 221 7.83 3.75 5.93
C TYR A 221 9.06 4.41 6.59
N ARG A 222 9.86 3.63 7.35
CA ARG A 222 10.97 4.12 8.18
C ARG A 222 12.31 4.19 7.45
N ALA A 223 12.50 3.33 6.46
CA ALA A 223 13.72 3.23 5.66
C ALA A 223 13.38 3.22 4.16
N PRO A 224 12.77 4.31 3.63
CA PRO A 224 12.46 4.41 2.22
C PRO A 224 13.74 4.38 1.38
N ALA A 225 13.70 3.64 0.26
CA ALA A 225 14.85 3.47 -0.62
C ALA A 225 15.25 4.76 -1.33
N ASN A 226 14.30 5.65 -1.55
CA ASN A 226 14.51 6.94 -2.19
C ASN A 226 13.44 7.97 -1.76
N ARG A 227 13.62 9.20 -2.22
CA ARG A 227 12.72 10.31 -1.89
C ARG A 227 11.29 10.08 -2.40
N PHE A 228 11.15 9.49 -3.58
CA PHE A 228 9.82 9.17 -4.12
C PHE A 228 9.04 8.24 -3.18
N VAL A 229 9.65 7.14 -2.72
CA VAL A 229 9.00 6.22 -1.79
C VAL A 229 8.65 6.93 -0.48
N ALA A 230 9.57 7.75 0.05
CA ALA A 230 9.31 8.52 1.27
C ALA A 230 8.08 9.43 1.13
N ASP A 231 8.01 10.22 0.05
CA ASP A 231 6.93 11.17 -0.20
C ASP A 231 5.62 10.50 -0.60
N PHE A 232 5.72 9.32 -1.22
CA PHE A 232 4.54 8.57 -1.64
C PHE A 232 3.86 7.83 -0.46
N ILE A 233 4.63 7.31 0.51
CA ILE A 233 4.05 6.54 1.65
C ILE A 233 3.58 7.43 2.80
N GLY A 234 4.05 8.67 2.85
CA GLY A 234 3.68 9.63 3.88
C GLY A 234 4.30 10.98 3.59
N GLU A 235 3.87 11.99 4.32
CA GLU A 235 4.40 13.33 4.20
C GLU A 235 5.82 13.41 4.79
N THR A 236 6.75 14.15 4.13
CA THR A 236 8.12 14.29 4.60
C THR A 236 8.60 15.72 4.41
N ASN A 237 9.18 16.30 5.45
CA ASN A 237 9.94 17.54 5.36
C ASN A 237 11.32 17.23 4.78
N TRP A 238 11.79 18.01 3.82
CA TRP A 238 13.10 17.84 3.20
C TRP A 238 13.97 19.07 3.31
N LEU A 239 15.22 18.88 3.74
CA LEU A 239 16.26 19.90 3.75
C LEU A 239 17.45 19.40 2.92
N ALA A 240 18.03 20.27 2.11
CA ALA A 240 19.32 19.99 1.49
C ALA A 240 20.39 19.99 2.57
N ALA A 241 21.28 19.01 2.54
CA ALA A 241 22.35 18.88 3.51
C ALA A 241 23.63 18.35 2.89
N GLU A 242 24.74 18.55 3.61
CA GLU A 242 26.05 18.03 3.27
C GLU A 242 26.65 17.27 4.45
N VAL A 243 27.24 16.11 4.21
CA VAL A 243 27.90 15.30 5.23
C VAL A 243 29.18 16.01 5.69
N GLN A 244 29.25 16.39 6.96
CA GLN A 244 30.43 17.06 7.54
C GLN A 244 31.37 16.12 8.28
N GLY A 245 30.86 14.98 8.73
CA GLY A 245 31.66 14.00 9.47
C GLY A 245 30.80 12.90 10.11
N GLN A 246 31.47 12.00 10.77
CA GLN A 246 30.80 10.92 11.50
C GLN A 246 30.95 11.15 13.02
N PHE A 247 30.02 10.63 13.78
CA PHE A 247 30.12 10.45 15.22
C PHE A 247 29.69 9.03 15.57
N ASP A 248 29.86 8.62 16.81
CA ASP A 248 29.53 7.26 17.26
C ASP A 248 28.06 6.92 16.97
N GLY A 249 27.85 6.00 16.01
CA GLY A 249 26.53 5.56 15.55
C GLY A 249 25.82 6.46 14.55
N GLY A 250 26.45 7.52 13.99
CA GLY A 250 25.74 8.42 13.08
C GLY A 250 26.59 9.43 12.33
N MET A 251 25.92 10.39 11.71
CA MET A 251 26.49 11.43 10.86
C MET A 251 26.11 12.83 11.31
N ARG A 252 27.05 13.76 11.18
CA ARG A 252 26.82 15.20 11.25
C ARG A 252 26.54 15.74 9.87
N LEU A 253 25.44 16.44 9.73
CA LEU A 253 24.93 17.01 8.49
C LEU A 253 24.80 18.52 8.63
N LYS A 254 25.32 19.27 7.68
CA LYS A 254 25.18 20.72 7.62
C LYS A 254 24.07 21.07 6.63
N THR A 255 23.13 21.88 7.09
CA THR A 255 22.07 22.50 6.27
C THR A 255 22.22 24.01 6.32
N ASP A 256 21.44 24.74 5.53
CA ASP A 256 21.34 26.21 5.61
C ASP A 256 20.73 26.69 6.94
N PHE A 257 20.14 25.80 7.72
CA PHE A 257 19.42 26.07 8.98
C PHE A 257 20.16 25.58 10.22
N GLY A 258 21.38 25.10 10.08
CA GLY A 258 22.21 24.62 11.17
C GLY A 258 22.73 23.18 10.96
N GLU A 259 23.38 22.67 12.00
CA GLU A 259 23.89 21.30 12.03
C GLU A 259 22.85 20.34 12.59
N PHE A 260 22.74 19.20 11.93
CA PHE A 260 21.89 18.08 12.37
C PHE A 260 22.73 16.84 12.63
N ARG A 261 22.30 16.05 13.61
CA ARG A 261 22.84 14.72 13.91
C ARG A 261 21.80 13.66 13.52
N ALA A 262 22.16 12.73 12.64
CA ALA A 262 21.29 11.66 12.19
C ALA A 262 21.94 10.30 12.46
N LEU A 263 21.14 9.33 12.93
CA LEU A 263 21.55 7.92 12.97
C LEU A 263 21.26 7.33 11.58
N ALA A 264 22.24 7.38 10.70
CA ALA A 264 22.11 6.87 9.34
C ALA A 264 23.10 5.73 9.11
N ASN A 265 22.59 4.61 8.61
CA ASN A 265 23.39 3.49 8.10
C ASN A 265 23.69 3.74 6.61
N ALA A 266 24.49 4.73 6.30
CA ALA A 266 24.79 5.00 4.91
C ALA A 266 26.30 5.00 4.70
N ASN A 267 26.74 4.35 3.63
CA ASN A 267 28.08 4.48 3.07
C ASN A 267 28.25 5.86 2.42
N LEU A 268 27.98 6.94 3.20
CA LEU A 268 28.07 8.31 2.74
C LEU A 268 29.46 8.85 3.09
N THR A 269 30.02 9.63 2.17
CA THR A 269 31.35 10.23 2.35
C THR A 269 31.24 11.70 2.78
N ILE A 270 32.26 12.20 3.49
CA ILE A 270 32.34 13.61 3.86
C ILE A 270 32.33 14.46 2.60
N GLY A 271 31.56 15.56 2.63
CA GLY A 271 31.33 16.45 1.49
C GLY A 271 30.20 15.98 0.54
N GLN A 272 29.65 14.79 0.74
CA GLN A 272 28.55 14.31 -0.08
C GLN A 272 27.27 15.09 0.19
N LYS A 273 26.59 15.53 -0.89
CA LYS A 273 25.28 16.16 -0.82
C LYS A 273 24.19 15.10 -0.61
N VAL A 274 23.29 15.39 0.34
CA VAL A 274 22.22 14.48 0.73
C VAL A 274 20.91 15.25 0.94
N TRP A 275 19.81 14.53 0.91
CA TRP A 275 18.54 15.00 1.43
C TRP A 275 18.39 14.54 2.88
N LEU A 276 18.20 15.49 3.78
CA LEU A 276 17.80 15.24 5.16
C LEU A 276 16.29 15.33 5.24
N GLY A 277 15.64 14.21 5.59
CA GLY A 277 14.20 14.11 5.72
C GLY A 277 13.75 13.85 7.14
N PHE A 278 12.55 14.32 7.48
CA PHE A 278 11.85 13.93 8.71
C PHE A 278 10.34 14.05 8.54
N ARG A 279 9.63 13.16 9.21
CA ARG A 279 8.17 13.12 9.18
C ARG A 279 7.58 14.24 10.03
N PRO A 280 6.39 14.80 9.68
CA PRO A 280 5.72 15.80 10.52
C PRO A 280 5.44 15.31 11.95
N GLU A 281 5.08 14.05 12.13
CA GLU A 281 4.85 13.41 13.43
C GLU A 281 6.13 13.10 14.22
N ALA A 282 7.28 13.21 13.60
CA ALA A 282 8.58 13.07 14.27
C ALA A 282 9.07 14.37 14.93
N VAL A 283 8.37 15.47 14.67
CA VAL A 283 8.64 16.78 15.28
C VAL A 283 8.03 16.80 16.67
N GLU A 284 8.87 16.91 17.70
CA GLU A 284 8.45 17.02 19.10
C GLU A 284 8.51 18.48 19.55
N PHE A 285 7.49 18.91 20.31
CA PHE A 285 7.39 20.29 20.83
C PHE A 285 8.16 20.44 22.14
N GLY A 286 8.82 21.58 22.32
CA GLY A 286 9.66 21.87 23.45
C GLY A 286 11.15 21.58 23.21
N ALA A 287 11.97 21.91 24.19
CA ALA A 287 13.39 21.56 24.18
C ALA A 287 13.58 20.07 24.48
N GLY A 288 14.45 19.41 23.71
CA GLY A 288 14.71 17.98 23.89
C GLY A 288 16.08 17.55 23.36
N PRO A 289 16.46 16.28 23.58
CA PRO A 289 17.71 15.74 23.08
C PRO A 289 17.64 15.61 21.56
N GLY A 290 18.51 16.29 20.86
CA GLY A 290 18.63 16.15 19.41
C GLY A 290 18.71 17.46 18.68
N ASN A 291 18.14 17.49 17.49
CA ASN A 291 18.20 18.63 16.57
C ASN A 291 17.09 19.61 16.92
N SER A 292 17.41 20.65 17.67
CA SER A 292 16.44 21.66 18.13
C SER A 292 16.44 22.89 17.23
N LEU A 293 15.25 23.42 16.98
CA LEU A 293 15.01 24.60 16.17
C LEU A 293 14.00 25.51 16.88
N ALA A 294 14.19 26.82 16.79
CA ALA A 294 13.20 27.81 17.21
C ALA A 294 12.51 28.38 15.96
N LEU A 295 11.23 28.10 15.78
CA LEU A 295 10.48 28.36 14.56
C LEU A 295 9.19 29.10 14.86
N ALA A 296 8.81 30.06 14.01
CA ALA A 296 7.52 30.74 14.10
C ALA A 296 6.42 29.96 13.37
N ILE A 297 5.24 29.89 13.96
CA ILE A 297 4.07 29.30 13.31
C ILE A 297 3.65 30.17 12.11
N ALA A 298 3.63 29.59 10.93
CA ALA A 298 3.14 30.22 9.70
C ALA A 298 1.64 29.91 9.48
N GLN A 299 1.20 28.70 9.80
CA GLN A 299 -0.18 28.25 9.67
C GLN A 299 -0.52 27.19 10.72
N VAL A 300 -1.80 27.17 11.14
CA VAL A 300 -2.37 26.15 12.02
C VAL A 300 -3.61 25.57 11.33
N SER A 301 -3.73 24.25 11.33
CA SER A 301 -4.90 23.53 10.80
C SER A 301 -5.38 22.52 11.83
N TYR A 302 -6.55 22.79 12.45
CA TYR A 302 -7.17 21.89 13.41
C TYR A 302 -7.98 20.80 12.70
N LEU A 303 -7.65 19.53 12.92
CA LEU A 303 -8.28 18.37 12.30
C LEU A 303 -9.00 17.46 13.31
N GLY A 304 -9.34 17.99 14.48
CA GLY A 304 -10.00 17.26 15.55
C GLY A 304 -9.00 16.61 16.51
N GLU A 305 -8.61 15.37 16.24
CA GLU A 305 -7.65 14.63 17.07
C GLU A 305 -6.19 15.07 16.91
N ILE A 306 -5.90 15.78 15.80
CA ILE A 306 -4.56 16.29 15.47
C ILE A 306 -4.65 17.77 15.12
N GLU A 307 -3.60 18.50 15.45
CA GLU A 307 -3.34 19.84 14.95
C GLU A 307 -2.07 19.81 14.09
N GLN A 308 -2.19 20.34 12.88
CA GLN A 308 -1.09 20.43 11.93
C GLN A 308 -0.58 21.85 11.87
N TYR A 309 0.74 22.01 12.03
CA TYR A 309 1.44 23.28 11.97
C TYR A 309 2.33 23.35 10.74
N GLU A 310 2.33 24.51 10.09
CA GLU A 310 3.44 24.90 9.22
C GLU A 310 4.34 25.85 9.99
N LEU A 311 5.59 25.45 10.21
CA LEU A 311 6.60 26.17 10.96
C LEU A 311 7.61 26.79 9.99
N ARG A 312 7.90 28.09 10.15
CA ARG A 312 8.75 28.85 9.22
C ARG A 312 10.22 28.70 9.58
N LEU A 313 11.00 28.07 8.72
CA LEU A 313 12.46 28.00 8.77
C LEU A 313 13.12 29.27 8.16
N SER A 314 12.56 29.75 7.05
CA SER A 314 12.96 30.97 6.37
C SER A 314 11.75 31.58 5.64
N PRO A 315 11.83 32.78 5.04
CA PRO A 315 10.72 33.32 4.24
C PRO A 315 10.20 32.39 3.14
N ALA A 316 11.05 31.51 2.61
CA ALA A 316 10.74 30.61 1.49
C ALA A 316 10.58 29.14 1.90
N VAL A 317 10.92 28.76 3.13
CA VAL A 317 10.94 27.36 3.56
C VAL A 317 10.12 27.18 4.83
N THR A 318 9.15 26.29 4.77
CA THR A 318 8.38 25.83 5.94
C THR A 318 8.59 24.33 6.14
N VAL A 319 8.40 23.88 7.37
CA VAL A 319 8.33 22.46 7.75
C VAL A 319 7.01 22.19 8.44
N LYS A 320 6.46 21.01 8.23
CA LYS A 320 5.22 20.58 8.88
C LYS A 320 5.52 19.85 10.17
N ALA A 321 4.65 20.06 11.16
CA ALA A 321 4.65 19.33 12.42
C ALA A 321 3.22 18.91 12.75
N LEU A 322 3.08 17.79 13.45
CA LEU A 322 1.80 17.26 13.92
C LEU A 322 1.82 17.18 15.44
N GLU A 323 0.79 17.70 16.08
CA GLU A 323 0.54 17.49 17.50
C GLU A 323 -0.72 16.66 17.68
N GLN A 324 -0.60 15.54 18.36
CA GLN A 324 -1.73 14.68 18.68
C GLN A 324 -2.38 15.14 19.97
N ASN A 325 -3.72 15.25 19.97
CA ASN A 325 -4.51 15.67 21.12
C ASN A 325 -4.01 16.99 21.74
N PRO A 326 -3.94 18.10 20.94
CA PRO A 326 -3.38 19.36 21.41
C PRO A 326 -4.13 19.89 22.61
N GLN A 327 -3.42 20.27 23.66
CA GLN A 327 -3.97 20.83 24.90
C GLN A 327 -3.95 22.36 24.91
N GLU A 328 -3.09 22.95 24.08
CA GLU A 328 -2.89 24.39 24.00
C GLU A 328 -3.30 24.91 22.61
N VAL A 329 -4.01 26.02 22.60
CA VAL A 329 -4.34 26.70 21.32
C VAL A 329 -3.19 27.64 20.96
N ARG A 330 -2.40 27.24 19.98
CA ARG A 330 -1.30 28.05 19.46
C ARG A 330 -1.73 28.96 18.31
N ARG A 331 -1.04 30.07 18.14
CA ARG A 331 -1.42 31.11 17.16
C ARG A 331 -0.32 31.34 16.13
N VAL A 332 -0.74 31.75 14.95
CA VAL A 332 0.17 32.20 13.89
C VAL A 332 1.05 33.34 14.41
N GLY A 333 2.35 33.25 14.14
CA GLY A 333 3.38 34.17 14.61
C GLY A 333 4.00 33.81 15.97
N GLU A 334 3.43 32.85 16.70
CA GLU A 334 4.01 32.35 17.96
C GLU A 334 5.32 31.61 17.66
N LEU A 335 6.34 31.83 18.52
CA LEU A 335 7.63 31.16 18.40
C LEU A 335 7.62 29.87 19.20
N LEU A 336 7.89 28.76 18.54
CA LEU A 336 7.97 27.43 19.15
C LEU A 336 9.39 26.90 19.10
N THR A 337 9.82 26.30 20.19
CA THR A 337 10.98 25.41 20.17
C THR A 337 10.49 24.00 19.82
N VAL A 338 11.09 23.42 18.80
CA VAL A 338 10.82 22.04 18.36
C VAL A 338 12.11 21.27 18.23
N HIS A 339 12.05 19.96 18.33
CA HIS A 339 13.22 19.13 18.09
C HIS A 339 12.86 17.85 17.35
N VAL A 340 13.83 17.26 16.65
CA VAL A 340 13.71 15.95 15.98
C VAL A 340 14.83 15.06 16.45
N ARG A 341 14.49 13.88 16.94
CA ARG A 341 15.48 12.90 17.43
C ARG A 341 16.34 12.38 16.28
N PRO A 342 17.64 12.12 16.48
CA PRO A 342 18.55 11.64 15.44
C PRO A 342 18.09 10.36 14.73
N GLN A 343 17.43 9.44 15.42
CA GLN A 343 16.90 8.18 14.87
C GLN A 343 15.65 8.37 13.99
N ASN A 344 15.00 9.53 14.04
CA ASN A 344 13.81 9.85 13.24
C ASN A 344 14.13 10.61 11.96
N LEU A 345 15.43 10.84 11.71
CA LEU A 345 15.90 11.49 10.49
C LEU A 345 16.15 10.46 9.38
N LEU A 346 15.71 10.79 8.19
CA LEU A 346 16.01 10.08 6.95
C LEU A 346 17.19 10.77 6.27
N VAL A 347 18.17 10.02 5.80
CA VAL A 347 19.29 10.56 5.02
C VAL A 347 19.37 9.81 3.71
N LEU A 348 19.10 10.51 2.61
CA LEU A 348 19.10 9.94 1.28
C LEU A 348 20.10 10.68 0.39
N PRO A 349 20.83 10.00 -0.51
CA PRO A 349 21.70 10.66 -1.46
C PRO A 349 20.94 11.71 -2.29
N ALA A 350 21.53 12.89 -2.47
CA ALA A 350 21.07 13.82 -3.48
C ALA A 350 21.57 13.31 -4.84
N GLN A 351 20.68 12.78 -5.65
CA GLN A 351 21.00 12.34 -7.02
C GLN A 351 21.30 13.56 -7.90
#